data_48b308e6021cfe9a7803e7a15732afed
#
_entry.id   48b308e6021cfe9a7803e7a15732afed
#
_cell.length_a   1.000
_cell.length_b   1.000
_cell.length_c   1.000
_cell.angle_alpha   90.00
_cell.angle_beta   90.00
_cell.angle_gamma   90.00
#
_symmetry.space_group_name_H-M   'P 1'
#
loop_
_entity.id
_entity.type
_entity.pdbx_description
1 polymer ?
#
loop_
_entity_poly.entity_id
_entity_poly.type
_entity_poly.pdbx_seq_one_letter_code
_entity_poly.pdbx_strand_id
1 'polypeptide(L)'
;MEKAAGTTSDLFDRLSDPAQAAPRATRYTRVAMGLHWLIAALVLSTMPLGWYSTSLQGALAKPAASLQIGAAAPSASNVPQGPAARQLPPPKTAAQQSAINMHKTVGIVILLLTVLRVGWRLAHKPPALPEGMARPLRWLARGSHTLFYFLLLVMPMSGWWTSSAVPDPKRHAFGFGIFDIPFLPVTQSWPAAGAARFVHTNLVWLMVGLIVLHVCAALKHHFFDKDDVLKRMFPRSS
;
A
#
# COMPACT_ATOMS: atom_id res chain seq x y z
N MET A 1 -30.84 39.08 -45.74
CA MET A 1 -30.26 37.87 -45.12
C MET A 1 -28.76 37.99 -45.14
N GLU A 2 -28.20 38.55 -44.09
CA GLU A 2 -26.75 38.75 -43.97
C GLU A 2 -26.24 37.85 -42.87
N LYS A 3 -25.49 36.83 -43.24
CA LYS A 3 -24.95 35.84 -42.35
C LYS A 3 -23.59 36.36 -41.89
N ALA A 4 -23.50 36.91 -40.70
CA ALA A 4 -22.28 37.38 -40.11
C ALA A 4 -21.29 36.20 -40.00
N ALA A 5 -20.28 36.17 -40.86
CA ALA A 5 -19.11 35.32 -40.74
C ALA A 5 -18.22 35.88 -39.63
N GLY A 6 -18.29 35.27 -38.46
CA GLY A 6 -17.33 35.55 -37.36
C GLY A 6 -15.91 35.32 -37.89
N THR A 7 -15.07 36.33 -37.80
CA THR A 7 -13.68 36.28 -38.25
C THR A 7 -12.87 35.33 -37.37
N THR A 8 -11.85 34.69 -37.96
CA THR A 8 -10.90 33.84 -37.22
C THR A 8 -10.25 34.57 -36.02
N SER A 9 -10.20 35.90 -36.07
CA SER A 9 -9.78 36.77 -34.95
C SER A 9 -10.71 36.67 -33.77
N ASP A 10 -12.05 36.70 -33.99
CA ASP A 10 -13.04 36.56 -32.88
C ASP A 10 -12.98 35.20 -32.20
N LEU A 11 -12.60 34.14 -32.94
CA LEU A 11 -12.40 32.82 -32.38
C LEU A 11 -11.12 32.75 -31.53
N PHE A 12 -10.04 33.40 -32.00
CA PHE A 12 -8.77 33.49 -31.28
C PHE A 12 -8.93 34.31 -29.98
N ASP A 13 -9.63 35.42 -30.03
CA ASP A 13 -9.88 36.27 -28.87
C ASP A 13 -10.76 35.57 -27.81
N ARG A 14 -11.77 34.79 -28.26
CA ARG A 14 -12.58 33.95 -27.35
C ARG A 14 -11.80 32.80 -26.73
N LEU A 15 -10.81 32.21 -27.44
CA LEU A 15 -9.97 31.13 -26.92
C LEU A 15 -8.85 31.64 -25.98
N SER A 16 -8.49 32.92 -26.12
CA SER A 16 -7.45 33.56 -25.30
C SER A 16 -7.99 34.34 -24.10
N ASP A 17 -9.33 34.49 -23.98
CA ASP A 17 -9.94 35.20 -22.86
C ASP A 17 -9.82 34.38 -21.56
N PRO A 18 -8.98 34.82 -20.57
CA PRO A 18 -8.82 34.12 -19.31
C PRO A 18 -10.10 34.04 -18.49
N ALA A 19 -11.12 34.85 -18.80
CA ALA A 19 -12.43 34.82 -18.15
C ALA A 19 -13.30 33.61 -18.59
N GLN A 20 -12.98 33.00 -19.76
CA GLN A 20 -13.64 31.79 -20.26
C GLN A 20 -12.97 30.48 -19.87
N ALA A 21 -11.84 30.54 -19.13
CA ALA A 21 -11.22 29.36 -18.57
C ALA A 21 -12.22 28.66 -17.61
N ALA A 22 -12.61 27.43 -17.91
CA ALA A 22 -13.53 26.67 -17.08
C ALA A 22 -13.10 26.73 -15.60
N PRO A 23 -14.02 26.98 -14.66
CA PRO A 23 -13.69 27.16 -13.26
C PRO A 23 -12.91 25.94 -12.76
N ARG A 24 -11.70 26.18 -12.28
CA ARG A 24 -10.83 25.11 -11.74
C ARG A 24 -11.57 24.44 -10.58
N ALA A 25 -11.65 23.11 -10.61
CA ALA A 25 -12.28 22.35 -9.55
C ALA A 25 -11.67 22.73 -8.19
N THR A 26 -12.47 23.18 -7.26
CA THR A 26 -12.04 23.57 -5.90
C THR A 26 -11.91 22.37 -4.97
N ARG A 27 -12.53 21.23 -5.31
CA ARG A 27 -12.58 19.99 -4.52
C ARG A 27 -12.36 18.76 -5.37
N TYR A 28 -12.01 17.65 -4.73
CA TYR A 28 -11.96 16.35 -5.37
C TYR A 28 -13.37 15.83 -5.69
N THR A 29 -13.48 14.97 -6.70
CA THR A 29 -14.74 14.30 -7.02
C THR A 29 -15.13 13.33 -5.89
N ARG A 30 -16.45 13.04 -5.74
CA ARG A 30 -16.92 12.07 -4.73
C ARG A 30 -16.26 10.70 -4.89
N VAL A 31 -16.04 10.26 -6.13
CA VAL A 31 -15.35 9.00 -6.43
C VAL A 31 -13.89 9.03 -5.95
N ALA A 32 -13.15 10.11 -6.22
CA ALA A 32 -11.77 10.25 -5.77
C ALA A 32 -11.65 10.26 -4.24
N MET A 33 -12.60 10.90 -3.54
CA MET A 33 -12.68 10.90 -2.08
C MET A 33 -13.02 9.51 -1.53
N GLY A 34 -14.04 8.84 -2.09
CA GLY A 34 -14.44 7.49 -1.67
C GLY A 34 -13.31 6.47 -1.85
N LEU A 35 -12.65 6.45 -3.02
CA LEU A 35 -11.48 5.59 -3.26
C LEU A 35 -10.32 5.90 -2.31
N HIS A 36 -10.10 7.17 -1.96
CA HIS A 36 -9.06 7.52 -1.00
C HIS A 36 -9.31 6.90 0.37
N TRP A 37 -10.48 7.18 0.94
CA TRP A 37 -10.79 6.72 2.29
C TRP A 37 -10.92 5.20 2.37
N LEU A 38 -11.47 4.57 1.33
CA LEU A 38 -11.55 3.11 1.24
C LEU A 38 -10.15 2.48 1.22
N ILE A 39 -9.25 2.95 0.34
CA ILE A 39 -7.87 2.46 0.27
C ILE A 39 -7.15 2.73 1.60
N ALA A 40 -7.30 3.90 2.20
CA ALA A 40 -6.68 4.22 3.48
C ALA A 40 -7.14 3.27 4.60
N ALA A 41 -8.45 3.00 4.71
CA ALA A 41 -8.99 2.05 5.69
C ALA A 41 -8.45 0.63 5.46
N LEU A 42 -8.40 0.17 4.20
CA LEU A 42 -7.87 -1.15 3.86
C LEU A 42 -6.37 -1.26 4.15
N VAL A 43 -5.57 -0.24 3.85
CA VAL A 43 -4.13 -0.21 4.18
C VAL A 43 -3.92 -0.30 5.68
N LEU A 44 -4.64 0.51 6.47
CA LEU A 44 -4.53 0.49 7.92
C LEU A 44 -4.99 -0.84 8.54
N SER A 45 -5.98 -1.51 7.95
CA SER A 45 -6.45 -2.83 8.43
C SER A 45 -5.51 -3.98 8.07
N THR A 46 -4.79 -3.89 6.95
CA THR A 46 -3.86 -4.96 6.54
C THR A 46 -2.55 -4.99 7.31
N MET A 47 -2.10 -3.87 7.87
CA MET A 47 -0.86 -3.79 8.65
C MET A 47 -0.87 -4.71 9.88
N PRO A 48 -1.87 -4.64 10.79
CA PRO A 48 -1.93 -5.55 11.93
C PRO A 48 -2.11 -7.03 11.52
N LEU A 49 -2.81 -7.32 10.42
CA LEU A 49 -2.94 -8.69 9.89
C LEU A 49 -1.59 -9.27 9.47
N GLY A 50 -0.77 -8.47 8.76
CA GLY A 50 0.59 -8.86 8.38
C GLY A 50 1.49 -9.05 9.59
N TRP A 51 1.43 -8.13 10.55
CA TRP A 51 2.21 -8.22 11.80
C TRP A 51 1.82 -9.46 12.62
N TYR A 52 0.54 -9.68 12.87
CA TYR A 52 0.03 -10.83 13.63
C TYR A 52 0.48 -12.16 13.00
N SER A 53 0.45 -12.27 11.66
CA SER A 53 0.87 -13.49 10.96
C SER A 53 2.36 -13.80 11.09
N THR A 54 3.21 -12.82 11.46
CA THR A 54 4.66 -12.96 11.55
C THR A 54 5.21 -12.92 12.98
N SER A 55 4.57 -12.19 13.90
CA SER A 55 5.05 -11.98 15.28
C SER A 55 5.02 -13.26 16.13
N LEU A 56 3.98 -14.08 15.96
CA LEU A 56 3.88 -15.35 16.67
C LEU A 56 4.93 -16.38 16.19
N GLN A 57 5.41 -16.30 14.96
CA GLN A 57 6.51 -17.13 14.49
C GLN A 57 7.84 -16.80 15.22
N GLY A 58 8.09 -15.51 15.48
CA GLY A 58 9.26 -15.08 16.25
C GLY A 58 9.17 -15.41 17.73
N ALA A 59 7.98 -15.37 18.32
CA ALA A 59 7.78 -15.70 19.73
C ALA A 59 7.86 -17.21 20.01
N LEU A 60 7.38 -18.05 19.09
CA LEU A 60 7.45 -19.52 19.19
C LEU A 60 8.82 -20.08 18.71
N ALA A 61 9.57 -19.31 17.94
CA ALA A 61 10.93 -19.68 17.52
C ALA A 61 12.03 -19.30 18.53
N LYS A 62 11.67 -18.68 19.67
CA LYS A 62 12.60 -18.59 20.80
C LYS A 62 12.76 -19.99 21.40
N PRO A 63 13.96 -20.61 21.30
CA PRO A 63 14.12 -21.95 21.80
C PRO A 63 13.89 -21.98 23.31
N ALA A 64 13.34 -23.08 23.81
CA ALA A 64 13.26 -23.42 25.23
C ALA A 64 14.66 -23.56 25.89
N ALA A 65 15.68 -22.95 25.33
CA ALA A 65 17.06 -22.92 25.82
C ALA A 65 17.24 -22.14 27.14
N SER A 66 16.21 -21.45 27.61
CA SER A 66 16.27 -20.74 28.90
C SER A 66 15.67 -21.51 30.09
N LEU A 67 15.24 -22.76 29.90
CA LEU A 67 14.66 -23.59 30.98
C LEU A 67 15.49 -24.83 31.33
N GLN A 68 16.70 -24.96 30.80
CA GLN A 68 17.67 -25.99 31.23
C GLN A 68 18.71 -25.44 32.21
N ILE A 69 18.24 -24.89 33.33
CA ILE A 69 19.07 -24.78 34.54
C ILE A 69 18.62 -25.92 35.43
N GLY A 70 19.39 -26.99 35.46
CA GLY A 70 19.37 -27.98 36.54
C GLY A 70 18.78 -29.36 36.25
N ALA A 71 19.27 -30.06 35.24
CA ALA A 71 19.19 -31.52 35.22
C ALA A 71 20.53 -32.09 34.70
N ALA A 72 21.25 -32.79 35.54
CA ALA A 72 22.50 -33.46 35.22
C ALA A 72 22.31 -34.48 34.10
N ALA A 73 23.15 -34.40 33.09
CA ALA A 73 23.16 -35.27 31.93
C ALA A 73 23.69 -36.68 32.29
N PRO A 74 23.14 -37.76 31.71
CA PRO A 74 23.95 -38.93 31.40
C PRO A 74 24.58 -38.81 30.02
N SER A 75 25.86 -39.12 29.98
CA SER A 75 26.68 -39.16 28.79
C SER A 75 26.10 -40.13 27.77
N ALA A 76 25.79 -39.63 26.58
CA ALA A 76 25.53 -40.47 25.42
C ALA A 76 26.31 -39.93 24.21
N SER A 77 27.33 -40.70 23.86
CA SER A 77 27.94 -40.96 22.55
C SER A 77 27.97 -39.83 21.51
N ASN A 78 29.16 -39.45 21.11
CA ASN A 78 29.55 -38.68 19.95
C ASN A 78 28.83 -39.15 18.66
N VAL A 79 27.67 -38.59 18.35
CA VAL A 79 27.16 -38.60 17.01
C VAL A 79 27.63 -37.28 16.37
N PRO A 80 28.34 -37.27 15.23
CA PRO A 80 28.64 -36.06 14.50
C PRO A 80 27.33 -35.39 14.11
N GLN A 81 27.04 -34.26 14.72
CA GLN A 81 25.93 -33.42 14.27
C GLN A 81 26.36 -32.84 12.91
N GLY A 82 25.84 -33.43 11.84
CA GLY A 82 25.88 -32.83 10.52
C GLY A 82 25.40 -31.40 10.58
N PRO A 83 25.67 -30.57 9.54
CA PRO A 83 25.36 -29.13 9.56
C PRO A 83 23.93 -28.91 10.02
N ALA A 84 23.83 -28.19 11.13
CA ALA A 84 22.61 -28.02 11.94
C ALA A 84 21.34 -28.09 11.11
N ALA A 85 20.58 -29.15 11.26
CA ALA A 85 19.32 -29.35 10.55
C ALA A 85 18.49 -28.08 10.79
N ARG A 86 18.36 -27.25 9.76
CA ARG A 86 17.66 -25.98 9.81
C ARG A 86 16.22 -26.29 10.22
N GLN A 87 15.94 -26.14 11.51
CA GLN A 87 14.63 -26.45 12.08
C GLN A 87 13.61 -25.66 11.28
N LEU A 88 12.75 -26.38 10.57
CA LEU A 88 11.63 -25.75 9.86
C LEU A 88 10.79 -25.00 10.90
N PRO A 89 10.37 -23.77 10.58
CA PRO A 89 9.51 -23.03 11.49
C PRO A 89 8.26 -23.86 11.81
N PRO A 90 7.75 -23.77 13.04
CA PRO A 90 6.57 -24.54 13.44
C PRO A 90 5.39 -24.26 12.50
N PRO A 91 4.51 -25.24 12.27
CA PRO A 91 3.36 -25.04 11.41
C PRO A 91 2.47 -23.92 11.94
N LYS A 92 1.94 -23.12 11.03
CA LYS A 92 1.04 -22.00 11.39
C LYS A 92 -0.25 -22.54 11.99
N THR A 93 -0.75 -21.86 13.01
CA THR A 93 -2.11 -22.12 13.54
C THR A 93 -3.17 -21.75 12.48
N ALA A 94 -4.38 -22.31 12.61
CA ALA A 94 -5.50 -21.97 11.72
C ALA A 94 -5.78 -20.46 11.71
N ALA A 95 -5.70 -19.80 12.87
CA ALA A 95 -5.88 -18.34 12.98
C ALA A 95 -4.79 -17.56 12.22
N GLN A 96 -3.54 -17.98 12.32
CA GLN A 96 -2.44 -17.36 11.58
C GLN A 96 -2.59 -17.57 10.07
N GLN A 97 -3.03 -18.75 9.64
CA GLN A 97 -3.26 -19.04 8.24
C GLN A 97 -4.42 -18.19 7.68
N SER A 98 -5.49 -18.01 8.46
CA SER A 98 -6.61 -17.15 8.09
C SER A 98 -6.18 -15.68 8.00
N ALA A 99 -5.40 -15.19 8.96
CA ALA A 99 -4.89 -13.82 8.96
C ALA A 99 -3.99 -13.54 7.75
N ILE A 100 -3.08 -14.45 7.39
CA ILE A 100 -2.21 -14.27 6.22
C ILE A 100 -3.01 -14.33 4.91
N ASN A 101 -4.01 -15.19 4.81
CA ASN A 101 -4.87 -15.27 3.63
C ASN A 101 -5.70 -13.98 3.48
N MET A 102 -6.26 -13.45 4.58
CA MET A 102 -6.97 -12.17 4.58
C MET A 102 -6.04 -11.02 4.19
N HIS A 103 -4.82 -10.96 4.77
CA HIS A 103 -3.82 -9.96 4.40
C HIS A 103 -3.52 -9.98 2.90
N LYS A 104 -3.27 -11.15 2.32
CA LYS A 104 -2.98 -11.31 0.90
C LYS A 104 -4.15 -10.87 0.03
N THR A 105 -5.36 -11.31 0.40
CA THR A 105 -6.58 -10.98 -0.34
C THR A 105 -6.87 -9.48 -0.34
N VAL A 106 -6.81 -8.84 0.83
CA VAL A 106 -6.98 -7.38 0.95
C VAL A 106 -5.87 -6.64 0.20
N GLY A 107 -4.64 -7.17 0.21
CA GLY A 107 -3.54 -6.61 -0.59
C GLY A 107 -3.86 -6.55 -2.09
N ILE A 108 -4.45 -7.61 -2.65
CA ILE A 108 -4.87 -7.61 -4.07
C ILE A 108 -6.03 -6.63 -4.30
N VAL A 109 -6.98 -6.52 -3.36
CA VAL A 109 -8.05 -5.51 -3.46
C VAL A 109 -7.47 -4.09 -3.47
N ILE A 110 -6.51 -3.79 -2.60
CA ILE A 110 -5.81 -2.50 -2.59
C ILE A 110 -5.14 -2.24 -3.95
N LEU A 111 -4.49 -3.25 -4.54
CA LEU A 111 -3.87 -3.14 -5.86
C LEU A 111 -4.89 -2.74 -6.93
N LEU A 112 -6.01 -3.46 -7.01
CA LEU A 112 -7.08 -3.20 -7.99
C LEU A 112 -7.71 -1.81 -7.79
N LEU A 113 -8.04 -1.45 -6.55
CA LEU A 113 -8.57 -0.13 -6.22
C LEU A 113 -7.57 0.99 -6.53
N THR A 114 -6.27 0.72 -6.37
CA THR A 114 -5.22 1.69 -6.70
C THR A 114 -5.13 1.91 -8.21
N VAL A 115 -5.19 0.84 -9.01
CA VAL A 115 -5.25 0.94 -10.48
C VAL A 115 -6.46 1.77 -10.91
N LEU A 116 -7.64 1.47 -10.35
CA LEU A 116 -8.86 2.26 -10.60
C LEU A 116 -8.68 3.73 -10.21
N ARG A 117 -8.08 3.99 -9.04
CA ARG A 117 -7.82 5.35 -8.56
C ARG A 117 -6.84 6.12 -9.44
N VAL A 118 -5.78 5.46 -9.93
CA VAL A 118 -4.84 6.06 -10.89
C VAL A 118 -5.55 6.38 -12.19
N GLY A 119 -6.33 5.45 -12.75
CA GLY A 119 -7.15 5.68 -13.96
C GLY A 119 -8.11 6.85 -13.77
N TRP A 120 -8.82 6.91 -12.62
CA TRP A 120 -9.71 8.03 -12.32
C TRP A 120 -8.97 9.37 -12.24
N ARG A 121 -7.77 9.39 -11.64
CA ARG A 121 -6.95 10.59 -11.53
C ARG A 121 -6.43 11.09 -12.88
N LEU A 122 -6.12 10.18 -13.81
CA LEU A 122 -5.71 10.54 -15.17
C LEU A 122 -6.87 11.16 -15.96
N ALA A 123 -8.09 10.64 -15.77
CA ALA A 123 -9.30 11.18 -16.41
C ALA A 123 -9.81 12.49 -15.77
N HIS A 124 -9.54 12.72 -14.47
CA HIS A 124 -10.09 13.86 -13.73
C HIS A 124 -8.96 14.63 -13.04
N LYS A 125 -8.65 15.83 -13.52
CA LYS A 125 -7.61 16.68 -12.96
C LYS A 125 -7.90 17.02 -11.49
N PRO A 126 -6.92 16.83 -10.59
CA PRO A 126 -7.07 17.19 -9.18
C PRO A 126 -7.18 18.72 -9.00
N PRO A 127 -7.77 19.19 -7.88
CA PRO A 127 -7.78 20.59 -7.53
C PRO A 127 -6.36 21.17 -7.45
N ALA A 128 -6.23 22.46 -7.78
CA ALA A 128 -4.96 23.16 -7.64
C ALA A 128 -4.53 23.24 -6.17
N LEU A 129 -3.23 23.17 -5.92
CA LEU A 129 -2.67 23.44 -4.59
C LEU A 129 -2.91 24.91 -4.18
N PRO A 130 -2.97 25.23 -2.87
CA PRO A 130 -3.14 26.59 -2.40
C PRO A 130 -2.11 27.56 -3.01
N GLU A 131 -2.55 28.75 -3.42
CA GLU A 131 -1.68 29.71 -4.12
C GLU A 131 -0.55 30.22 -3.23
N GLY A 132 -0.80 30.37 -1.92
CA GLY A 132 0.19 30.79 -0.91
C GLY A 132 1.23 29.73 -0.53
N MET A 133 1.12 28.49 -1.03
CA MET A 133 2.06 27.43 -0.65
C MET A 133 3.44 27.64 -1.26
N ALA A 134 4.51 27.62 -0.44
CA ALA A 134 5.88 27.74 -0.88
C ALA A 134 6.27 26.67 -1.91
N ARG A 135 7.13 27.01 -2.87
CA ARG A 135 7.55 26.10 -3.96
C ARG A 135 8.07 24.75 -3.45
N PRO A 136 8.96 24.67 -2.43
CA PRO A 136 9.44 23.38 -1.92
C PRO A 136 8.31 22.49 -1.38
N LEU A 137 7.33 23.07 -0.66
CA LEU A 137 6.19 22.33 -0.13
C LEU A 137 5.29 21.78 -1.25
N ARG A 138 5.13 22.50 -2.36
CA ARG A 138 4.39 22.00 -3.54
C ARG A 138 5.08 20.78 -4.17
N TRP A 139 6.41 20.79 -4.26
CA TRP A 139 7.18 19.65 -4.75
C TRP A 139 7.08 18.47 -3.81
N LEU A 140 7.20 18.71 -2.50
CA LEU A 140 7.05 17.66 -1.48
C LEU A 140 5.65 17.04 -1.52
N ALA A 141 4.60 17.86 -1.63
CA ALA A 141 3.22 17.36 -1.73
C ALA A 141 2.99 16.52 -3.00
N ARG A 142 3.51 16.94 -4.14
CA ARG A 142 3.40 16.15 -5.38
C ARG A 142 4.22 14.87 -5.31
N GLY A 143 5.46 14.95 -4.82
CA GLY A 143 6.36 13.83 -4.68
C GLY A 143 5.82 12.76 -3.73
N SER A 144 5.30 13.15 -2.57
CA SER A 144 4.69 12.21 -1.62
C SER A 144 3.48 11.49 -2.20
N HIS A 145 2.58 12.18 -2.91
CA HIS A 145 1.46 11.52 -3.58
C HIS A 145 1.92 10.56 -4.70
N THR A 146 2.92 10.93 -5.48
CA THR A 146 3.50 10.04 -6.51
C THR A 146 4.11 8.81 -5.85
N LEU A 147 4.86 9.00 -4.75
CA LEU A 147 5.44 7.90 -4.00
C LEU A 147 4.36 6.98 -3.39
N PHE A 148 3.23 7.52 -2.89
CA PHE A 148 2.10 6.71 -2.46
C PHE A 148 1.56 5.83 -3.57
N TYR A 149 1.30 6.37 -4.76
CA TYR A 149 0.82 5.56 -5.87
C TYR A 149 1.82 4.46 -6.25
N PHE A 150 3.11 4.79 -6.28
CA PHE A 150 4.15 3.81 -6.53
C PHE A 150 4.15 2.69 -5.49
N LEU A 151 4.16 3.03 -4.21
CA LEU A 151 4.16 2.06 -3.12
C LEU A 151 2.86 1.22 -3.07
N LEU A 152 1.70 1.84 -3.31
CA LEU A 152 0.42 1.13 -3.35
C LEU A 152 0.30 0.12 -4.50
N LEU A 153 1.11 0.27 -5.56
CA LEU A 153 1.22 -0.72 -6.64
C LEU A 153 2.31 -1.75 -6.34
N VAL A 154 3.50 -1.32 -5.97
CA VAL A 154 4.67 -2.20 -5.84
C VAL A 154 4.61 -3.07 -4.59
N MET A 155 4.08 -2.55 -3.48
CA MET A 155 4.02 -3.30 -2.22
C MET A 155 3.10 -4.54 -2.30
N PRO A 156 1.84 -4.47 -2.78
CA PRO A 156 1.03 -5.65 -2.98
C PRO A 156 1.63 -6.64 -4.01
N MET A 157 2.26 -6.13 -5.07
CA MET A 157 2.96 -6.95 -6.06
C MET A 157 4.12 -7.72 -5.43
N SER A 158 4.92 -7.09 -4.56
CA SER A 158 6.01 -7.75 -3.84
C SER A 158 5.51 -8.83 -2.87
N GLY A 159 4.36 -8.61 -2.22
CA GLY A 159 3.68 -9.60 -1.38
C GLY A 159 3.17 -10.80 -2.20
N TRP A 160 2.60 -10.53 -3.38
CA TRP A 160 2.17 -11.56 -4.32
C TRP A 160 3.36 -12.36 -4.83
N TRP A 161 4.45 -11.70 -5.20
CA TRP A 161 5.71 -12.36 -5.55
C TRP A 161 6.22 -13.25 -4.42
N THR A 162 6.27 -12.76 -3.17
CA THR A 162 6.67 -13.54 -2.00
C THR A 162 5.87 -14.84 -1.90
N SER A 163 4.54 -14.77 -2.06
CA SER A 163 3.67 -15.95 -1.99
C SER A 163 3.89 -16.92 -3.16
N SER A 164 4.23 -16.39 -4.33
CA SER A 164 4.43 -17.17 -5.56
C SER A 164 5.79 -17.86 -5.60
N ALA A 165 6.80 -17.27 -4.97
CA ALA A 165 8.17 -17.79 -4.95
C ALA A 165 8.43 -18.90 -3.91
N VAL A 166 7.50 -19.12 -2.95
CA VAL A 166 7.64 -20.20 -1.95
C VAL A 166 7.55 -21.57 -2.63
N PRO A 167 8.59 -22.44 -2.48
CA PRO A 167 8.60 -23.78 -3.05
C PRO A 167 7.87 -24.78 -2.14
N ASP A 168 6.56 -24.59 -1.92
CA ASP A 168 5.73 -25.46 -1.11
C ASP A 168 4.67 -26.15 -1.99
N PRO A 169 4.72 -27.49 -2.16
CA PRO A 169 3.73 -28.22 -2.95
C PRO A 169 2.32 -28.15 -2.34
N LYS A 170 2.20 -27.89 -1.04
CA LYS A 170 0.91 -27.73 -0.33
C LYS A 170 0.43 -26.27 -0.28
N ARG A 171 1.10 -25.35 -1.00
CA ARG A 171 0.64 -23.97 -1.06
C ARG A 171 -0.75 -23.92 -1.69
N HIS A 172 -1.64 -23.24 -1.01
CA HIS A 172 -2.99 -23.01 -1.51
C HIS A 172 -3.05 -21.62 -2.16
N ALA A 173 -3.78 -21.52 -3.26
CA ALA A 173 -4.22 -20.26 -3.79
C ALA A 173 -4.98 -19.50 -2.70
N PHE A 174 -4.98 -18.18 -2.76
CA PHE A 174 -5.65 -17.32 -1.79
C PHE A 174 -6.71 -16.47 -2.51
N GLY A 175 -7.76 -16.12 -1.79
CA GLY A 175 -8.89 -15.38 -2.34
C GLY A 175 -10.00 -15.23 -1.31
N PHE A 176 -11.17 -14.80 -1.77
CA PHE A 176 -12.35 -14.63 -0.92
C PHE A 176 -13.20 -15.91 -0.78
N GLY A 177 -12.72 -17.06 -1.24
CA GLY A 177 -13.50 -18.29 -1.30
C GLY A 177 -14.45 -18.37 -2.52
N ILE A 178 -14.54 -17.31 -3.31
CA ILE A 178 -15.34 -17.23 -4.53
C ILE A 178 -14.48 -17.57 -5.77
N PHE A 179 -13.22 -17.13 -5.73
CA PHE A 179 -12.21 -17.42 -6.75
C PHE A 179 -10.83 -17.47 -6.11
N ASP A 180 -9.95 -18.25 -6.70
CA ASP A 180 -8.56 -18.35 -6.30
C ASP A 180 -7.70 -17.37 -7.11
N ILE A 181 -6.83 -16.62 -6.41
CA ILE A 181 -5.86 -15.76 -7.05
C ILE A 181 -4.67 -16.61 -7.49
N PRO A 182 -4.36 -16.68 -8.80
CA PRO A 182 -3.28 -17.51 -9.32
C PRO A 182 -1.92 -17.05 -8.81
N PHE A 183 -0.95 -17.96 -8.80
CA PHE A 183 0.44 -17.61 -8.52
C PHE A 183 1.09 -16.99 -9.74
N LEU A 184 2.02 -16.06 -9.50
CA LEU A 184 2.85 -15.49 -10.57
C LEU A 184 3.81 -16.56 -11.11
N PRO A 185 4.13 -16.54 -12.42
CA PRO A 185 5.09 -17.46 -13.05
C PRO A 185 6.53 -17.04 -12.70
N VAL A 186 6.93 -17.22 -11.44
CA VAL A 186 8.26 -16.84 -10.92
C VAL A 186 9.02 -18.07 -10.46
N THR A 187 10.35 -17.97 -10.41
CA THR A 187 11.22 -19.01 -9.87
C THR A 187 10.85 -19.35 -8.43
N GLN A 188 10.53 -20.62 -8.19
CA GLN A 188 10.19 -21.13 -6.87
C GLN A 188 11.46 -21.61 -6.17
N SER A 189 11.92 -20.81 -5.21
CA SER A 189 13.07 -21.17 -4.38
C SER A 189 13.05 -20.38 -3.06
N TRP A 190 13.63 -20.95 -2.01
CA TRP A 190 13.75 -20.24 -0.74
C TRP A 190 14.54 -18.93 -0.83
N PRO A 191 15.64 -18.84 -1.61
CA PRO A 191 16.32 -17.56 -1.84
C PRO A 191 15.42 -16.53 -2.51
N ALA A 192 14.69 -16.89 -3.56
CA ALA A 192 13.76 -15.96 -4.24
C ALA A 192 12.63 -15.49 -3.32
N ALA A 193 12.03 -16.40 -2.55
CA ALA A 193 11.02 -16.06 -1.55
C ALA A 193 11.58 -15.13 -0.45
N GLY A 194 12.80 -15.38 -0.01
CA GLY A 194 13.51 -14.54 0.95
C GLY A 194 13.79 -13.13 0.42
N ALA A 195 14.25 -13.01 -0.82
CA ALA A 195 14.49 -11.72 -1.46
C ALA A 195 13.19 -10.91 -1.62
N ALA A 196 12.13 -11.55 -2.12
CA ALA A 196 10.82 -10.91 -2.26
C ALA A 196 10.26 -10.44 -0.90
N ARG A 197 10.40 -11.28 0.14
CA ARG A 197 10.00 -10.93 1.51
C ARG A 197 10.79 -9.74 2.06
N PHE A 198 12.11 -9.72 1.84
CA PHE A 198 12.95 -8.59 2.24
C PHE A 198 12.49 -7.29 1.61
N VAL A 199 12.24 -7.28 0.29
CA VAL A 199 11.70 -6.12 -0.42
C VAL A 199 10.35 -5.70 0.18
N HIS A 200 9.40 -6.63 0.34
CA HIS A 200 8.08 -6.35 0.90
C HIS A 200 8.17 -5.72 2.29
N THR A 201 8.96 -6.28 3.18
CA THR A 201 9.11 -5.79 4.56
C THR A 201 9.70 -4.38 4.61
N ASN A 202 10.70 -4.08 3.78
CA ASN A 202 11.28 -2.74 3.74
C ASN A 202 10.31 -1.71 3.16
N LEU A 203 9.52 -2.09 2.15
CA LEU A 203 8.47 -1.23 1.60
C LEU A 203 7.38 -0.93 2.63
N VAL A 204 7.06 -1.86 3.54
CA VAL A 204 6.12 -1.62 4.66
C VAL A 204 6.62 -0.48 5.54
N TRP A 205 7.88 -0.50 5.97
CA TRP A 205 8.43 0.57 6.81
C TRP A 205 8.47 1.92 6.11
N LEU A 206 8.80 1.93 4.82
CA LEU A 206 8.73 3.14 4.01
C LEU A 206 7.29 3.67 3.91
N MET A 207 6.31 2.79 3.72
CA MET A 207 4.88 3.13 3.69
C MET A 207 4.42 3.70 5.04
N VAL A 208 4.80 3.09 6.16
CA VAL A 208 4.47 3.58 7.51
C VAL A 208 5.00 5.00 7.71
N GLY A 209 6.29 5.23 7.41
CA GLY A 209 6.89 6.55 7.51
C GLY A 209 6.18 7.58 6.65
N LEU A 210 5.83 7.21 5.42
CA LEU A 210 5.11 8.10 4.50
C LEU A 210 3.68 8.40 4.97
N ILE A 211 2.96 7.43 5.55
CA ILE A 211 1.63 7.64 6.14
C ILE A 211 1.72 8.61 7.31
N VAL A 212 2.67 8.42 8.22
CA VAL A 212 2.86 9.32 9.36
C VAL A 212 3.12 10.75 8.87
N LEU A 213 4.06 10.91 7.93
CA LEU A 213 4.37 12.22 7.35
C LEU A 213 3.14 12.86 6.67
N HIS A 214 2.37 12.07 5.93
CA HIS A 214 1.17 12.53 5.23
C HIS A 214 0.08 13.00 6.20
N VAL A 215 -0.18 12.24 7.26
CA VAL A 215 -1.15 12.61 8.29
C VAL A 215 -0.68 13.85 9.05
N CYS A 216 0.58 13.90 9.45
CA CYS A 216 1.14 15.11 10.12
C CYS A 216 1.04 16.35 9.22
N ALA A 217 1.33 16.22 7.92
CA ALA A 217 1.19 17.33 6.99
C ALA A 217 -0.27 17.78 6.85
N ALA A 218 -1.23 16.84 6.75
CA ALA A 218 -2.65 17.17 6.68
C ALA A 218 -3.15 17.86 7.96
N LEU A 219 -2.70 17.42 9.14
CA LEU A 219 -3.01 18.06 10.43
C LEU A 219 -2.37 19.43 10.55
N LYS A 220 -1.12 19.60 10.09
CA LYS A 220 -0.46 20.92 10.03
C LYS A 220 -1.29 21.89 9.18
N HIS A 221 -1.69 21.50 7.98
CA HIS A 221 -2.54 22.32 7.11
C HIS A 221 -3.85 22.70 7.79
N HIS A 222 -4.46 21.77 8.53
CA HIS A 222 -5.74 22.00 9.19
C HIS A 222 -5.63 22.94 10.40
N PHE A 223 -4.66 22.71 11.32
CA PHE A 223 -4.57 23.40 12.60
C PHE A 223 -3.69 24.64 12.56
N PHE A 224 -2.57 24.61 11.83
CA PHE A 224 -1.58 25.68 11.80
C PHE A 224 -1.77 26.60 10.59
N ASP A 225 -1.84 26.06 9.39
CA ASP A 225 -1.99 26.86 8.17
C ASP A 225 -3.46 27.28 7.96
N LYS A 226 -4.41 26.61 8.64
CA LYS A 226 -5.85 26.87 8.61
C LYS A 226 -6.42 26.93 7.19
N ASP A 227 -5.83 26.18 6.27
CA ASP A 227 -6.26 26.09 4.88
C ASP A 227 -7.29 24.98 4.64
N ASP A 228 -7.78 24.84 3.40
CA ASP A 228 -8.83 23.91 3.05
C ASP A 228 -8.33 22.55 2.53
N VAL A 229 -7.01 22.27 2.57
CA VAL A 229 -6.43 21.06 1.97
C VAL A 229 -7.11 19.81 2.52
N LEU A 230 -7.24 19.66 3.83
CA LEU A 230 -7.91 18.53 4.45
C LEU A 230 -9.42 18.51 4.14
N LYS A 231 -10.08 19.66 4.22
CA LYS A 231 -11.53 19.79 3.98
C LYS A 231 -11.92 19.42 2.55
N ARG A 232 -11.02 19.54 1.56
CA ARG A 232 -11.25 19.15 0.16
C ARG A 232 -11.39 17.64 -0.03
N MET A 233 -10.99 16.84 0.99
CA MET A 233 -11.09 15.37 1.00
C MET A 233 -12.30 14.84 1.78
N PHE A 234 -13.15 15.71 2.32
CA PHE A 234 -14.40 15.34 2.97
C PHE A 234 -15.62 15.78 2.15
N PRO A 235 -16.70 14.97 2.09
CA PRO A 235 -17.97 15.41 1.52
C PRO A 235 -18.47 16.66 2.27
N ARG A 236 -19.20 17.53 1.56
CA ARG A 236 -19.97 18.59 2.25
C ARG A 236 -21.07 17.92 3.07
N SER A 237 -21.18 18.26 4.36
CA SER A 237 -22.46 18.15 5.06
C SER A 237 -23.45 19.09 4.34
N SER A 238 -24.49 18.51 3.80
CA SER A 238 -25.65 19.23 3.25
C SER A 238 -26.27 20.08 4.32
#